data_a41b4f23e1677ca9b83e6b5ab0e2fbd9
#
_entry.id   a41b4f23e1677ca9b83e6b5ab0e2fbd9
#
_cell.length_a   1.000
_cell.length_b   1.000
_cell.length_c   1.000
_cell.angle_alpha   90.00
_cell.angle_beta   90.00
_cell.angle_gamma   90.00
#
_symmetry.space_group_name_H-M   'P 1'
#
loop_
_entity.id
_entity.type
_entity.pdbx_description
1 polymer ?
#
loop_
_entity_poly.entity_id
_entity_poly.type
_entity_poly.pdbx_seq_one_letter_code
_entity_poly.pdbx_strand_id
1 'polypeptide(L)'
;MPKVMFVISGLGAGGAERVISQIASHWNGRGFAVEIASFDTPFDPVFHHFDPGIGLHRIGAGDTVTKRRKLTKLGDLRRLRRLLRHRRPDLVVSFLTKNNLLALSAAMGLSIPVVCSERNNPERQEKNPIWNRLLAIAYRRAKLIVCQTVAVKRCFPKAVADRARIIPNPVSAWPMRRIPAKPPRIVAVGRLTEQKGFDLLLDAYARAETKDWQLYIFGEGPQRSSLEDKIAQLGLGRKARLVGNSVVPGDWTRKADLFVLSSRYEGFPNVLGEAMAAGLPVIATRCDFGPAEMIDHGHSGLLVAPEDANALSVAIQECIDDSALRGRLGHEASRAVRAFSPQRVMRMWDEVLSEVLSAAPVLHHNITEAKEPTA
;
A
#
# COMPACT_ATOMS: atom_id res chain seq x y z
N MET A 1 18.69 -18.23 -14.33
CA MET A 1 18.13 -16.96 -13.83
C MET A 1 17.30 -17.27 -12.59
N PRO A 2 17.52 -16.58 -11.48
CA PRO A 2 16.72 -16.80 -10.27
C PRO A 2 15.23 -16.52 -10.53
N LYS A 3 14.38 -17.37 -9.94
CA LYS A 3 12.94 -17.30 -10.07
C LYS A 3 12.32 -16.76 -8.78
N VAL A 4 11.57 -15.69 -8.89
CA VAL A 4 10.87 -15.06 -7.76
C VAL A 4 9.37 -15.22 -7.93
N MET A 5 8.69 -15.68 -6.88
CA MET A 5 7.24 -15.77 -6.87
C MET A 5 6.63 -14.83 -5.83
N PHE A 6 5.79 -13.91 -6.28
CA PHE A 6 4.96 -13.10 -5.39
C PHE A 6 3.68 -13.85 -5.00
N VAL A 7 3.19 -13.62 -3.77
CA VAL A 7 1.93 -14.19 -3.27
C VAL A 7 1.04 -13.08 -2.75
N ILE A 8 -0.17 -12.96 -3.29
CA ILE A 8 -1.15 -11.93 -2.93
C ILE A 8 -2.60 -12.43 -2.99
N SER A 9 -3.53 -11.70 -2.38
CA SER A 9 -4.95 -12.06 -2.34
C SER A 9 -5.66 -11.98 -3.69
N GLY A 10 -5.27 -11.04 -4.53
CA GLY A 10 -5.87 -10.79 -5.85
C GLY A 10 -5.11 -9.71 -6.60
N LEU A 11 -5.52 -9.40 -7.83
CA LEU A 11 -4.87 -8.42 -8.73
C LEU A 11 -5.75 -7.18 -8.98
N GLY A 12 -6.60 -6.82 -8.00
CA GLY A 12 -7.48 -5.66 -8.07
C GLY A 12 -6.77 -4.31 -7.90
N ALA A 13 -7.55 -3.24 -7.67
CA ALA A 13 -7.08 -1.85 -7.60
C ALA A 13 -6.40 -1.46 -6.27
N GLY A 14 -5.92 -2.41 -5.49
CA GLY A 14 -5.34 -2.14 -4.17
C GLY A 14 -3.91 -1.55 -4.23
N GLY A 15 -3.49 -0.94 -3.12
CA GLY A 15 -2.15 -0.36 -3.00
C GLY A 15 -1.04 -1.42 -2.94
N ALA A 16 -1.29 -2.59 -2.38
CA ALA A 16 -0.33 -3.69 -2.33
C ALA A 16 -0.10 -4.29 -3.73
N GLU A 17 -1.17 -4.43 -4.51
CA GLU A 17 -1.18 -4.90 -5.88
C GLU A 17 -0.36 -3.98 -6.79
N ARG A 18 -0.52 -2.66 -6.61
CA ARG A 18 0.28 -1.65 -7.31
C ARG A 18 1.77 -1.78 -6.99
N VAL A 19 2.13 -1.97 -5.73
CA VAL A 19 3.53 -2.13 -5.33
C VAL A 19 4.12 -3.41 -5.91
N ILE A 20 3.38 -4.52 -5.90
CA ILE A 20 3.83 -5.77 -6.53
C ILE A 20 4.04 -5.58 -8.03
N SER A 21 3.12 -4.91 -8.76
CA SER A 21 3.30 -4.69 -10.20
C SER A 21 4.59 -3.93 -10.49
N GLN A 22 4.91 -2.91 -9.69
CA GLN A 22 6.14 -2.13 -9.87
C GLN A 22 7.41 -2.93 -9.56
N ILE A 23 7.43 -3.72 -8.46
CA ILE A 23 8.60 -4.56 -8.12
C ILE A 23 8.76 -5.69 -9.14
N ALA A 24 7.66 -6.33 -9.55
CA ALA A 24 7.65 -7.41 -10.53
C ALA A 24 8.21 -6.95 -11.88
N SER A 25 7.74 -5.80 -12.39
CA SER A 25 8.27 -5.20 -13.63
C SER A 25 9.74 -4.80 -13.49
N HIS A 26 10.13 -4.22 -12.35
CA HIS A 26 11.54 -3.86 -12.11
C HIS A 26 12.45 -5.09 -12.14
N TRP A 27 12.09 -6.19 -11.48
CA TRP A 27 12.91 -7.40 -11.48
C TRP A 27 12.84 -8.16 -12.81
N ASN A 28 11.67 -8.20 -13.46
CA ASN A 28 11.54 -8.78 -14.80
C ASN A 28 12.45 -8.05 -15.82
N GLY A 29 12.47 -6.72 -15.81
CA GLY A 29 13.35 -5.90 -16.65
C GLY A 29 14.85 -6.09 -16.36
N ARG A 30 15.22 -6.64 -15.20
CA ARG A 30 16.60 -7.01 -14.82
C ARG A 30 16.93 -8.49 -15.10
N GLY A 31 16.04 -9.21 -15.76
CA GLY A 31 16.27 -10.58 -16.18
C GLY A 31 15.92 -11.66 -15.16
N PHE A 32 15.22 -11.32 -14.06
CA PHE A 32 14.68 -12.34 -13.17
C PHE A 32 13.43 -13.00 -13.77
N ALA A 33 13.26 -14.30 -13.54
CA ALA A 33 12.00 -14.98 -13.85
C ALA A 33 10.99 -14.65 -12.76
N VAL A 34 10.00 -13.81 -13.08
CA VAL A 34 9.02 -13.34 -12.11
C VAL A 34 7.67 -14.00 -12.32
N GLU A 35 7.10 -14.52 -11.24
CA GLU A 35 5.78 -15.14 -11.23
C GLU A 35 4.92 -14.55 -10.09
N ILE A 36 3.61 -14.50 -10.27
CA ILE A 36 2.65 -14.02 -9.27
C ILE A 36 1.58 -15.08 -9.04
N ALA A 37 1.46 -15.54 -7.81
CA ALA A 37 0.37 -16.40 -7.35
C ALA A 37 -0.69 -15.55 -6.64
N SER A 38 -1.91 -15.53 -7.14
CA SER A 38 -3.02 -14.79 -6.55
C SER A 38 -4.20 -15.71 -6.24
N PHE A 39 -4.90 -15.42 -5.13
CA PHE A 39 -6.05 -16.22 -4.67
C PHE A 39 -7.39 -15.76 -5.26
N ASP A 40 -7.36 -14.91 -6.26
CA ASP A 40 -8.52 -14.59 -7.10
C ASP A 40 -8.66 -15.59 -8.25
N THR A 41 -9.70 -15.43 -9.06
CA THR A 41 -10.02 -16.34 -10.17
C THR A 41 -9.63 -15.72 -11.52
N PRO A 42 -9.45 -16.49 -12.58
CA PRO A 42 -9.21 -15.95 -13.92
C PRO A 42 -10.27 -14.97 -14.43
N PHE A 43 -11.47 -14.98 -13.83
CA PHE A 43 -12.59 -14.10 -14.19
C PHE A 43 -12.54 -12.75 -13.44
N ASP A 44 -11.76 -12.64 -12.37
CA ASP A 44 -11.59 -11.35 -11.66
C ASP A 44 -10.71 -10.42 -12.49
N PRO A 45 -10.98 -9.10 -12.53
CA PRO A 45 -10.19 -8.18 -13.36
C PRO A 45 -8.76 -8.01 -12.81
N VAL A 46 -7.80 -7.89 -13.71
CA VAL A 46 -6.44 -7.42 -13.42
C VAL A 46 -6.41 -5.92 -13.61
N PHE A 47 -6.19 -5.16 -12.53
CA PHE A 47 -6.28 -3.70 -12.59
C PHE A 47 -4.94 -3.03 -12.95
N HIS A 48 -3.85 -3.52 -12.39
CA HIS A 48 -2.51 -2.97 -12.67
C HIS A 48 -1.86 -3.67 -13.84
N HIS A 49 -1.04 -2.93 -14.58
CA HIS A 49 -0.26 -3.51 -15.68
C HIS A 49 0.83 -4.43 -15.17
N PHE A 50 1.00 -5.57 -15.82
CA PHE A 50 2.13 -6.49 -15.66
C PHE A 50 2.77 -6.75 -17.01
N ASP A 51 4.11 -6.72 -17.06
CA ASP A 51 4.83 -6.97 -18.30
C ASP A 51 4.55 -8.39 -18.81
N PRO A 52 4.52 -8.63 -20.13
CA PRO A 52 4.19 -9.94 -20.71
C PRO A 52 5.09 -11.09 -20.26
N GLY A 53 6.31 -10.80 -19.81
CA GLY A 53 7.24 -11.81 -19.26
C GLY A 53 6.91 -12.29 -17.85
N ILE A 54 5.93 -11.67 -17.16
CA ILE A 54 5.54 -12.03 -15.80
C ILE A 54 4.46 -13.11 -15.83
N GLY A 55 4.76 -14.26 -15.20
CA GLY A 55 3.81 -15.37 -15.10
C GLY A 55 2.71 -15.11 -14.07
N LEU A 56 1.44 -15.11 -14.48
CA LEU A 56 0.30 -14.93 -13.59
C LEU A 56 -0.39 -16.28 -13.30
N HIS A 57 -0.41 -16.70 -12.03
CA HIS A 57 -1.06 -17.92 -11.55
C HIS A 57 -2.25 -17.57 -10.66
N ARG A 58 -3.46 -17.58 -11.25
CA ARG A 58 -4.73 -17.33 -10.58
C ARG A 58 -5.21 -18.63 -9.93
N ILE A 59 -4.88 -18.83 -8.65
CA ILE A 59 -5.11 -20.09 -7.93
C ILE A 59 -6.39 -20.09 -7.07
N GLY A 60 -7.20 -19.06 -7.16
CA GLY A 60 -8.53 -19.04 -6.54
C GLY A 60 -9.43 -20.14 -7.10
N ALA A 61 -10.43 -20.53 -6.35
CA ALA A 61 -11.44 -21.47 -6.87
C ALA A 61 -12.77 -20.75 -7.00
N GLY A 62 -13.39 -20.88 -8.16
CA GLY A 62 -14.70 -20.37 -8.54
C GLY A 62 -14.83 -20.43 -10.04
N ASP A 63 -16.00 -20.85 -10.51
CA ASP A 63 -16.28 -20.99 -11.95
C ASP A 63 -16.91 -19.71 -12.54
N THR A 64 -17.29 -18.75 -11.69
CA THR A 64 -17.88 -17.46 -12.10
C THR A 64 -17.63 -16.37 -11.06
N VAL A 65 -17.65 -15.09 -11.49
CA VAL A 65 -17.50 -13.87 -10.66
C VAL A 65 -18.49 -13.84 -9.47
N THR A 66 -19.65 -14.48 -9.61
CA THR A 66 -20.73 -14.45 -8.62
C THR A 66 -20.69 -15.60 -7.60
N LYS A 67 -19.99 -16.69 -7.88
CA LYS A 67 -19.84 -17.82 -6.96
C LYS A 67 -18.45 -17.92 -6.37
N ARG A 68 -18.06 -16.93 -5.58
CA ARG A 68 -16.97 -17.15 -4.59
C ARG A 68 -17.45 -18.24 -3.62
N ARG A 69 -17.14 -19.49 -3.91
CA ARG A 69 -17.25 -20.54 -2.92
C ARG A 69 -16.44 -20.06 -1.70
N LYS A 70 -17.02 -20.12 -0.50
CA LYS A 70 -16.27 -19.95 0.78
C LYS A 70 -15.27 -21.10 0.86
N LEU A 71 -14.16 -20.97 0.12
CA LEU A 71 -13.11 -21.96 0.09
C LEU A 71 -12.40 -21.92 1.42
N THR A 72 -12.30 -23.05 2.02
CA THR A 72 -11.57 -23.23 3.25
C THR A 72 -10.12 -22.79 3.01
N LYS A 73 -9.54 -22.02 3.91
CA LYS A 73 -8.11 -21.62 3.92
C LYS A 73 -7.17 -22.80 3.65
N LEU A 74 -7.61 -24.02 3.94
CA LEU A 74 -6.91 -25.26 3.66
C LEU A 74 -6.83 -25.59 2.16
N GLY A 75 -7.86 -25.26 1.40
CA GLY A 75 -7.83 -25.41 -0.06
C GLY A 75 -6.83 -24.48 -0.71
N ASP A 76 -6.78 -23.21 -0.27
CA ASP A 76 -5.82 -22.22 -0.74
C ASP A 76 -4.38 -22.65 -0.42
N LEU A 77 -4.15 -23.14 0.80
CA LEU A 77 -2.87 -23.67 1.23
C LEU A 77 -2.39 -24.84 0.35
N ARG A 78 -3.29 -25.81 0.06
CA ARG A 78 -2.96 -26.96 -0.78
C ARG A 78 -2.62 -26.56 -2.21
N ARG A 79 -3.38 -25.60 -2.80
CA ARG A 79 -3.12 -25.10 -4.16
C ARG A 79 -1.80 -24.34 -4.23
N LEU A 80 -1.55 -23.43 -3.30
CA LEU A 80 -0.28 -22.70 -3.23
C LEU A 80 0.89 -23.68 -3.05
N ARG A 81 0.79 -24.67 -2.13
CA ARG A 81 1.85 -25.66 -1.94
C ARG A 81 2.13 -26.49 -3.18
N ARG A 82 1.08 -26.88 -3.93
CA ARG A 82 1.23 -27.61 -5.21
C ARG A 82 1.95 -26.73 -6.23
N LEU A 83 1.59 -25.45 -6.34
CA LEU A 83 2.24 -24.49 -7.23
C LEU A 83 3.73 -24.33 -6.87
N LEU A 84 4.06 -24.11 -5.59
CA LEU A 84 5.45 -23.95 -5.12
C LEU A 84 6.28 -25.23 -5.42
N ARG A 85 5.74 -26.42 -5.22
CA ARG A 85 6.42 -27.69 -5.56
C ARG A 85 6.68 -27.84 -7.05
N HIS A 86 5.76 -27.40 -7.88
CA HIS A 86 5.86 -27.51 -9.33
C HIS A 86 6.81 -26.45 -9.92
N ARG A 87 6.64 -25.19 -9.52
CA ARG A 87 7.39 -24.07 -10.06
C ARG A 87 8.79 -23.90 -9.44
N ARG A 88 9.00 -24.38 -8.21
CA ARG A 88 10.27 -24.30 -7.46
C ARG A 88 10.94 -22.94 -7.53
N PRO A 89 10.30 -21.86 -7.05
CA PRO A 89 10.92 -20.55 -7.03
C PRO A 89 12.11 -20.53 -6.07
N ASP A 90 13.14 -19.73 -6.39
CA ASP A 90 14.29 -19.50 -5.52
C ASP A 90 13.95 -18.59 -4.35
N LEU A 91 12.88 -17.80 -4.49
CA LEU A 91 12.36 -16.90 -3.45
C LEU A 91 10.85 -16.75 -3.58
N VAL A 92 10.16 -16.75 -2.44
CA VAL A 92 8.76 -16.31 -2.33
C VAL A 92 8.71 -14.98 -1.59
N VAL A 93 8.01 -13.99 -2.18
CA VAL A 93 7.71 -12.70 -1.54
C VAL A 93 6.21 -12.59 -1.35
N SER A 94 5.75 -12.64 -0.12
CA SER A 94 4.33 -12.61 0.21
C SER A 94 3.89 -11.27 0.76
N PHE A 95 2.72 -10.79 0.35
CA PHE A 95 2.15 -9.50 0.76
C PHE A 95 0.86 -9.69 1.55
N LEU A 96 0.72 -8.95 2.65
CA LEU A 96 -0.41 -8.97 3.59
C LEU A 96 -0.39 -10.18 4.54
N THR A 97 -0.76 -9.95 5.79
CA THR A 97 -0.63 -10.88 6.91
C THR A 97 -1.21 -12.28 6.64
N LYS A 98 -2.43 -12.35 6.08
CA LYS A 98 -3.09 -13.64 5.78
C LYS A 98 -2.33 -14.45 4.73
N ASN A 99 -1.82 -13.79 3.70
CA ASN A 99 -1.02 -14.43 2.65
C ASN A 99 0.36 -14.81 3.16
N ASN A 100 0.96 -14.00 4.05
CA ASN A 100 2.23 -14.32 4.70
C ASN A 100 2.15 -15.65 5.44
N LEU A 101 1.08 -15.87 6.21
CA LEU A 101 0.85 -17.15 6.89
C LEU A 101 0.67 -18.31 5.91
N LEU A 102 -0.11 -18.12 4.85
CA LEU A 102 -0.31 -19.14 3.83
C LEU A 102 1.00 -19.48 3.11
N ALA A 103 1.81 -18.48 2.74
CA ALA A 103 3.09 -18.67 2.07
C ALA A 103 4.10 -19.41 2.96
N LEU A 104 4.24 -19.00 4.23
CA LEU A 104 5.11 -19.67 5.22
C LEU A 104 4.68 -21.12 5.43
N SER A 105 3.37 -21.38 5.54
CA SER A 105 2.84 -22.73 5.71
C SER A 105 3.01 -23.59 4.47
N ALA A 106 2.78 -23.02 3.27
CA ALA A 106 2.92 -23.72 2.01
C ALA A 106 4.37 -24.08 1.68
N ALA A 107 5.32 -23.23 2.06
CA ALA A 107 6.75 -23.43 1.83
C ALA A 107 7.40 -24.41 2.84
N MET A 108 6.70 -24.81 3.90
CA MET A 108 7.23 -25.73 4.92
C MET A 108 7.77 -27.02 4.29
N GLY A 109 9.07 -27.33 4.57
CA GLY A 109 9.77 -28.51 4.05
C GLY A 109 10.07 -28.47 2.55
N LEU A 110 10.00 -27.28 1.89
CA LEU A 110 10.36 -27.12 0.48
C LEU A 110 11.72 -26.44 0.26
N SER A 111 12.42 -26.05 1.32
CA SER A 111 13.69 -25.31 1.27
C SER A 111 13.63 -24.01 0.45
N ILE A 112 12.42 -23.41 0.34
CA ILE A 112 12.20 -22.16 -0.36
C ILE A 112 12.18 -21.04 0.67
N PRO A 113 13.07 -20.03 0.59
CA PRO A 113 13.03 -18.87 1.47
C PRO A 113 11.77 -18.03 1.21
N VAL A 114 11.18 -17.51 2.30
CA VAL A 114 9.99 -16.65 2.25
C VAL A 114 10.32 -15.30 2.88
N VAL A 115 10.12 -14.23 2.12
CA VAL A 115 10.09 -12.85 2.59
C VAL A 115 8.63 -12.44 2.79
N CYS A 116 8.30 -12.01 4.00
CA CYS A 116 6.95 -11.58 4.37
C CYS A 116 6.85 -10.06 4.35
N SER A 117 6.01 -9.49 3.50
CA SER A 117 5.74 -8.05 3.48
C SER A 117 4.45 -7.73 4.26
N GLU A 118 4.63 -7.04 5.40
CA GLU A 118 3.51 -6.57 6.21
C GLU A 118 3.08 -5.18 5.75
N ARG A 119 1.81 -5.04 5.36
CA ARG A 119 1.27 -3.83 4.73
C ARG A 119 0.10 -3.22 5.49
N ASN A 120 -0.29 -3.82 6.57
CA ASN A 120 -1.39 -3.37 7.41
C ASN A 120 -0.88 -2.93 8.78
N ASN A 121 -1.76 -2.23 9.52
CA ASN A 121 -1.53 -1.95 10.92
C ASN A 121 -1.66 -3.26 11.74
N PRO A 122 -0.57 -3.79 12.35
CA PRO A 122 -0.63 -5.04 13.09
C PRO A 122 -1.54 -4.98 14.34
N GLU A 123 -1.69 -3.80 14.95
CA GLU A 123 -2.50 -3.61 16.16
C GLU A 123 -4.00 -3.60 15.87
N ARG A 124 -4.39 -3.32 14.63
CA ARG A 124 -5.78 -3.28 14.18
C ARG A 124 -6.25 -4.56 13.47
N GLN A 125 -5.37 -5.56 13.31
CA GLN A 125 -5.65 -6.78 12.52
C GLN A 125 -6.36 -7.80 13.36
N GLU A 126 -6.82 -8.04 14.23
CA GLU A 126 -7.53 -9.05 15.05
C GLU A 126 -7.02 -9.01 16.52
N LYS A 127 -7.91 -8.62 17.38
CA LYS A 127 -7.68 -8.58 18.84
C LYS A 127 -7.61 -9.98 19.48
N ASN A 128 -7.36 -11.04 18.70
CA ASN A 128 -7.28 -12.40 19.21
C ASN A 128 -5.84 -12.74 19.63
N PRO A 129 -5.55 -12.91 20.96
CA PRO A 129 -4.21 -13.20 21.46
C PRO A 129 -3.61 -14.48 20.88
N ILE A 130 -4.44 -15.49 20.63
CA ILE A 130 -4.02 -16.78 20.06
C ILE A 130 -3.54 -16.57 18.62
N TRP A 131 -4.27 -15.78 17.83
CA TRP A 131 -3.87 -15.43 16.48
C TRP A 131 -2.54 -14.69 16.44
N ASN A 132 -2.37 -13.68 17.29
CA ASN A 132 -1.13 -12.90 17.38
C ASN A 132 0.07 -13.78 17.78
N ARG A 133 -0.13 -14.75 18.69
CA ARG A 133 0.91 -15.71 19.07
C ARG A 133 1.27 -16.66 17.93
N LEU A 134 0.29 -17.19 17.22
CA LEU A 134 0.51 -18.04 16.04
C LEU A 134 1.23 -17.27 14.92
N LEU A 135 0.86 -16.02 14.70
CA LEU A 135 1.51 -15.14 13.73
C LEU A 135 2.98 -14.91 14.09
N ALA A 136 3.28 -14.61 15.37
CA ALA A 136 4.65 -14.42 15.85
C ALA A 136 5.50 -15.69 15.68
N ILE A 137 4.92 -16.88 15.93
CA ILE A 137 5.59 -18.17 15.72
C ILE A 137 5.85 -18.41 14.22
N ALA A 138 4.86 -18.14 13.37
CA ALA A 138 4.99 -18.30 11.93
C ALA A 138 6.08 -17.37 11.36
N TYR A 139 6.12 -16.12 11.80
CA TYR A 139 7.12 -15.14 11.33
C TYR A 139 8.56 -15.48 11.74
N ARG A 140 8.77 -16.35 12.72
CA ARG A 140 10.12 -16.89 13.00
C ARG A 140 10.69 -17.70 11.83
N ARG A 141 9.84 -18.21 10.94
CA ARG A 141 10.24 -18.97 9.74
C ARG A 141 10.50 -18.09 8.52
N ALA A 142 10.05 -16.85 8.56
CA ALA A 142 10.35 -15.91 7.48
C ALA A 142 11.87 -15.68 7.42
N LYS A 143 12.44 -15.67 6.23
CA LYS A 143 13.86 -15.30 6.02
C LYS A 143 14.08 -13.84 6.39
N LEU A 144 13.24 -12.96 5.88
CA LEU A 144 13.15 -11.54 6.22
C LEU A 144 11.69 -11.11 6.33
N ILE A 145 11.48 -9.99 7.03
CA ILE A 145 10.19 -9.32 7.07
C ILE A 145 10.39 -7.91 6.55
N VAL A 146 9.51 -7.48 5.65
CA VAL A 146 9.49 -6.11 5.15
C VAL A 146 8.27 -5.42 5.73
N CYS A 147 8.48 -4.30 6.41
CA CYS A 147 7.42 -3.41 6.88
C CYS A 147 7.61 -2.01 6.31
N GLN A 148 6.54 -1.23 6.29
CA GLN A 148 6.53 0.06 5.58
C GLN A 148 7.10 1.20 6.42
N THR A 149 7.06 1.07 7.76
CA THR A 149 7.38 2.16 8.70
C THR A 149 8.14 1.62 9.91
N VAL A 150 8.87 2.52 10.59
CA VAL A 150 9.54 2.22 11.86
C VAL A 150 8.51 1.81 12.92
N ALA A 151 7.37 2.48 12.93
CA ALA A 151 6.29 2.21 13.88
C ALA A 151 5.74 0.77 13.73
N VAL A 152 5.50 0.31 12.48
CA VAL A 152 5.11 -1.09 12.23
C VAL A 152 6.19 -2.07 12.69
N LYS A 153 7.48 -1.76 12.46
CA LYS A 153 8.59 -2.61 12.94
C LYS A 153 8.57 -2.78 14.47
N ARG A 154 8.24 -1.72 15.21
CA ARG A 154 8.18 -1.73 16.68
C ARG A 154 7.06 -2.61 17.25
N CYS A 155 6.02 -2.90 16.47
CA CYS A 155 4.93 -3.79 16.88
C CYS A 155 5.35 -5.27 16.90
N PHE A 156 6.49 -5.64 16.30
CA PHE A 156 6.94 -7.01 16.29
C PHE A 156 7.76 -7.35 17.54
N PRO A 157 7.67 -8.61 18.05
CA PRO A 157 8.60 -9.13 19.06
C PRO A 157 10.05 -8.98 18.58
N LYS A 158 10.99 -8.71 19.48
CA LYS A 158 12.40 -8.46 19.17
C LYS A 158 13.00 -9.44 18.15
N ALA A 159 12.82 -10.75 18.36
CA ALA A 159 13.34 -11.79 17.46
C ALA A 159 12.81 -11.72 16.02
N VAL A 160 11.65 -11.07 15.80
CA VAL A 160 11.05 -10.82 14.49
C VAL A 160 11.52 -9.47 13.97
N ALA A 161 11.54 -8.44 14.83
CA ALA A 161 11.97 -7.08 14.49
C ALA A 161 13.44 -7.02 14.03
N ASP A 162 14.35 -7.84 14.61
CA ASP A 162 15.76 -7.89 14.23
C ASP A 162 15.95 -8.31 12.75
N ARG A 163 15.00 -9.09 12.20
CA ARG A 163 14.98 -9.51 10.79
C ARG A 163 14.06 -8.64 9.92
N ALA A 164 13.51 -7.58 10.46
CA ALA A 164 12.65 -6.67 9.72
C ALA A 164 13.48 -5.58 9.03
N ARG A 165 13.17 -5.37 7.75
CA ARG A 165 13.66 -4.25 6.93
C ARG A 165 12.51 -3.26 6.71
N ILE A 166 12.83 -1.98 6.78
CA ILE A 166 11.83 -0.93 6.52
C ILE A 166 11.94 -0.56 5.05
N ILE A 167 10.89 -0.86 4.28
CA ILE A 167 10.79 -0.49 2.87
C ILE A 167 9.43 0.14 2.65
N PRO A 168 9.35 1.46 2.51
CA PRO A 168 8.11 2.19 2.26
C PRO A 168 7.51 1.82 0.89
N ASN A 169 6.30 2.28 0.63
CA ASN A 169 5.76 2.18 -0.72
C ASN A 169 6.45 3.19 -1.65
N PRO A 170 6.68 2.81 -2.91
CA PRO A 170 7.16 3.76 -3.91
C PRO A 170 6.08 4.81 -4.21
N VAL A 171 6.48 6.07 -4.15
CA VAL A 171 5.64 7.22 -4.46
C VAL A 171 6.12 7.84 -5.75
N SER A 172 5.24 7.88 -6.75
CA SER A 172 5.48 8.56 -8.03
C SER A 172 4.61 9.80 -8.10
N ALA A 173 5.17 10.89 -8.63
CA ALA A 173 4.35 12.00 -9.09
C ALA A 173 3.52 11.56 -10.31
N TRP A 174 2.26 11.98 -10.34
CA TRP A 174 1.47 11.83 -11.54
C TRP A 174 1.94 12.86 -12.58
N PRO A 175 2.07 12.48 -13.87
CA PRO A 175 2.56 13.38 -14.92
C PRO A 175 1.48 14.41 -15.32
N MET A 176 0.94 15.12 -14.35
CA MET A 176 -0.17 16.06 -14.55
C MET A 176 0.24 17.45 -14.08
N ARG A 177 0.09 18.44 -14.98
CA ARG A 177 0.27 19.83 -14.62
C ARG A 177 -0.91 20.29 -13.75
N ARG A 178 -0.60 20.84 -12.57
CA ARG A 178 -1.59 21.48 -11.70
C ARG A 178 -2.14 22.74 -12.37
N ILE A 179 -3.45 22.94 -12.22
CA ILE A 179 -4.17 24.12 -12.67
C ILE A 179 -4.93 24.66 -11.46
N PRO A 180 -4.63 25.87 -10.99
CA PRO A 180 -5.36 26.46 -9.87
C PRO A 180 -6.87 26.40 -10.10
N ALA A 181 -7.60 25.87 -9.14
CA ALA A 181 -9.05 25.76 -9.24
C ALA A 181 -9.72 27.12 -8.96
N LYS A 182 -10.81 27.37 -9.66
CA LYS A 182 -11.70 28.51 -9.38
C LYS A 182 -13.12 27.99 -9.30
N PRO A 183 -13.73 27.92 -8.10
CA PRO A 183 -13.16 28.25 -6.79
C PRO A 183 -12.05 27.28 -6.35
N PRO A 184 -11.20 27.65 -5.36
CA PRO A 184 -10.12 26.82 -4.85
C PRO A 184 -10.68 25.56 -4.15
N ARG A 185 -9.87 24.48 -4.14
CA ARG A 185 -10.35 23.17 -3.71
C ARG A 185 -9.49 22.51 -2.65
N ILE A 186 -10.16 22.08 -1.59
CA ILE A 186 -9.65 21.10 -0.65
C ILE A 186 -10.01 19.72 -1.22
N VAL A 187 -9.04 18.82 -1.29
CA VAL A 187 -9.24 17.46 -1.82
C VAL A 187 -8.86 16.43 -0.75
N ALA A 188 -9.70 15.42 -0.61
CA ALA A 188 -9.44 14.21 0.16
C ALA A 188 -9.72 12.97 -0.70
N VAL A 189 -8.94 11.90 -0.54
CA VAL A 189 -9.02 10.70 -1.38
C VAL A 189 -8.94 9.44 -0.55
N GLY A 190 -9.87 8.52 -0.74
CA GLY A 190 -9.84 7.21 -0.06
C GLY A 190 -11.18 6.49 -0.13
N ARG A 191 -11.19 5.22 0.29
CA ARG A 191 -12.44 4.47 0.43
C ARG A 191 -13.35 5.16 1.45
N LEU A 192 -14.64 5.28 1.17
CA LEU A 192 -15.62 5.85 2.10
C LEU A 192 -15.92 4.82 3.23
N THR A 193 -15.01 4.76 4.19
CA THR A 193 -15.03 3.87 5.35
C THR A 193 -14.68 4.67 6.61
N GLU A 194 -15.04 4.17 7.77
CA GLU A 194 -14.72 4.75 9.06
C GLU A 194 -13.21 5.02 9.24
N GLN A 195 -12.39 4.15 8.72
CA GLN A 195 -10.92 4.31 8.73
C GLN A 195 -10.46 5.68 8.20
N LYS A 196 -11.11 6.18 7.14
CA LYS A 196 -10.67 7.41 6.45
C LYS A 196 -11.13 8.70 7.11
N GLY A 197 -12.05 8.63 8.09
CA GLY A 197 -12.44 9.77 8.91
C GLY A 197 -13.04 10.93 8.12
N PHE A 198 -13.76 10.67 7.02
CA PHE A 198 -14.39 11.74 6.24
C PHE A 198 -15.52 12.43 6.99
N ASP A 199 -16.15 11.77 7.95
CA ASP A 199 -17.07 12.36 8.90
C ASP A 199 -16.39 13.45 9.75
N LEU A 200 -15.19 13.19 10.24
CA LEU A 200 -14.34 14.14 10.95
C LEU A 200 -13.94 15.33 10.05
N LEU A 201 -13.58 15.06 8.79
CA LEU A 201 -13.24 16.10 7.83
C LEU A 201 -14.42 17.03 7.55
N LEU A 202 -15.63 16.49 7.40
CA LEU A 202 -16.84 17.29 7.21
C LEU A 202 -17.12 18.18 8.41
N ASP A 203 -16.96 17.67 9.64
CA ASP A 203 -17.10 18.48 10.85
C ASP A 203 -16.07 19.60 10.92
N ALA A 204 -14.82 19.31 10.60
CA ALA A 204 -13.73 20.30 10.57
C ALA A 204 -13.97 21.37 9.50
N TYR A 205 -14.39 20.95 8.31
CA TYR A 205 -14.67 21.86 7.21
C TYR A 205 -15.88 22.78 7.49
N ALA A 206 -16.92 22.27 8.18
CA ALA A 206 -18.07 23.06 8.59
C ALA A 206 -17.73 24.14 9.63
N ARG A 207 -16.70 23.91 10.46
CA ARG A 207 -16.25 24.85 11.52
C ARG A 207 -15.31 25.93 10.99
N ALA A 208 -14.61 25.67 9.88
CA ALA A 208 -13.70 26.63 9.27
C ALA A 208 -14.46 27.70 8.46
N GLU A 209 -13.92 28.92 8.45
CA GLU A 209 -14.41 29.99 7.57
C GLU A 209 -13.91 29.77 6.14
N THR A 210 -14.52 28.82 5.45
CA THR A 210 -14.03 28.31 4.16
C THR A 210 -14.22 29.26 2.99
N LYS A 211 -14.86 30.43 3.16
CA LYS A 211 -15.10 31.44 2.08
C LYS A 211 -15.60 30.74 0.81
N ASP A 212 -14.87 30.88 -0.31
CA ASP A 212 -15.20 30.26 -1.60
C ASP A 212 -14.58 28.87 -1.80
N TRP A 213 -13.78 28.37 -0.86
CA TRP A 213 -13.17 27.07 -0.98
C TRP A 213 -14.20 25.94 -0.99
N GLN A 214 -14.00 24.94 -1.82
CA GLN A 214 -14.87 23.77 -1.93
C GLN A 214 -14.13 22.49 -1.54
N LEU A 215 -14.85 21.58 -0.89
CA LEU A 215 -14.33 20.26 -0.48
C LEU A 215 -14.77 19.19 -1.48
N TYR A 216 -13.80 18.46 -2.02
CA TYR A 216 -14.00 17.33 -2.92
C TYR A 216 -13.44 16.06 -2.30
N ILE A 217 -14.29 15.08 -2.02
CA ILE A 217 -13.92 13.78 -1.49
C ILE A 217 -14.04 12.75 -2.61
N PHE A 218 -12.89 12.17 -3.02
CA PHE A 218 -12.82 11.15 -4.05
C PHE A 218 -12.78 9.77 -3.42
N GLY A 219 -13.61 8.88 -3.91
CA GLY A 219 -13.70 7.49 -3.51
C GLY A 219 -15.13 6.98 -3.40
N GLU A 220 -15.23 5.66 -3.17
CA GLU A 220 -16.49 4.95 -2.94
C GLU A 220 -16.37 4.09 -1.71
N GLY A 221 -17.51 3.70 -1.13
CA GLY A 221 -17.54 2.81 0.01
C GLY A 221 -18.85 2.80 0.79
N PRO A 222 -18.93 1.94 1.81
CA PRO A 222 -20.18 1.70 2.56
C PRO A 222 -20.69 2.93 3.30
N GLN A 223 -19.85 3.93 3.58
CA GLN A 223 -20.28 5.15 4.28
C GLN A 223 -20.82 6.25 3.35
N ARG A 224 -20.99 6.00 2.04
CA ARG A 224 -21.48 7.03 1.12
C ARG A 224 -22.76 7.69 1.61
N SER A 225 -23.80 6.90 1.88
CA SER A 225 -25.10 7.43 2.33
C SER A 225 -24.99 8.24 3.61
N SER A 226 -24.29 7.71 4.63
CA SER A 226 -24.12 8.43 5.91
C SER A 226 -23.33 9.74 5.77
N LEU A 227 -22.38 9.81 4.83
CA LEU A 227 -21.66 11.05 4.55
C LEU A 227 -22.50 12.05 3.75
N GLU A 228 -23.37 11.60 2.83
CA GLU A 228 -24.36 12.45 2.16
C GLU A 228 -25.35 13.05 3.14
N ASP A 229 -25.88 12.24 4.06
CA ASP A 229 -26.75 12.71 5.16
C ASP A 229 -26.03 13.75 6.04
N LYS A 230 -24.76 13.51 6.36
CA LYS A 230 -23.96 14.46 7.15
C LYS A 230 -23.71 15.78 6.42
N ILE A 231 -23.44 15.74 5.12
CA ILE A 231 -23.31 16.95 4.27
C ILE A 231 -24.60 17.77 4.32
N ALA A 232 -25.77 17.12 4.24
CA ALA A 232 -27.06 17.76 4.33
C ALA A 232 -27.32 18.36 5.72
N GLN A 233 -27.06 17.61 6.78
CA GLN A 233 -27.20 18.06 8.17
C GLN A 233 -26.34 19.28 8.51
N LEU A 234 -25.12 19.33 7.98
CA LEU A 234 -24.20 20.46 8.15
C LEU A 234 -24.45 21.63 7.18
N GLY A 235 -25.44 21.54 6.29
CA GLY A 235 -25.73 22.58 5.30
C GLY A 235 -24.66 22.77 4.23
N LEU A 236 -23.82 21.76 3.98
CA LEU A 236 -22.65 21.83 3.10
C LEU A 236 -22.94 21.47 1.63
N GLY A 237 -24.18 21.23 1.24
CA GLY A 237 -24.54 20.66 -0.07
C GLY A 237 -24.04 21.43 -1.30
N ARG A 238 -23.74 22.73 -1.16
CA ARG A 238 -23.12 23.53 -2.23
C ARG A 238 -21.60 23.57 -2.18
N LYS A 239 -20.98 23.23 -1.04
CA LYS A 239 -19.55 23.39 -0.75
C LYS A 239 -18.79 22.08 -0.65
N ALA A 240 -19.43 20.95 -0.28
CA ALA A 240 -18.81 19.64 -0.15
C ALA A 240 -19.44 18.63 -1.11
N ARG A 241 -18.63 17.82 -1.78
CA ARG A 241 -19.07 16.83 -2.76
C ARG A 241 -18.36 15.50 -2.61
N LEU A 242 -19.13 14.39 -2.63
CA LEU A 242 -18.61 13.04 -2.80
C LEU A 242 -18.55 12.74 -4.30
N VAL A 243 -17.35 12.77 -4.87
CA VAL A 243 -17.13 12.75 -6.34
C VAL A 243 -17.23 11.33 -6.92
N GLY A 244 -17.04 10.31 -6.09
CA GLY A 244 -16.86 8.94 -6.58
C GLY A 244 -15.39 8.64 -6.89
N ASN A 245 -15.13 7.51 -7.54
CA ASN A 245 -13.78 7.14 -7.92
C ASN A 245 -13.24 8.03 -9.05
N SER A 246 -11.97 8.41 -8.94
CA SER A 246 -11.29 9.08 -10.06
C SER A 246 -11.13 8.10 -11.22
N VAL A 247 -11.59 8.49 -12.40
CA VAL A 247 -11.50 7.66 -13.61
C VAL A 247 -10.04 7.52 -14.06
N VAL A 248 -9.30 8.62 -13.99
CA VAL A 248 -7.86 8.64 -14.31
C VAL A 248 -7.08 8.70 -13.00
N PRO A 249 -6.19 7.74 -12.73
CA PRO A 249 -5.36 7.77 -11.54
C PRO A 249 -4.59 9.09 -11.42
N GLY A 250 -4.68 9.74 -10.25
CA GLY A 250 -4.01 11.01 -9.99
C GLY A 250 -4.69 12.27 -10.55
N ASP A 251 -5.77 12.18 -11.33
CA ASP A 251 -6.44 13.37 -11.89
C ASP A 251 -6.95 14.34 -10.82
N TRP A 252 -7.26 13.82 -9.63
CA TRP A 252 -7.64 14.63 -8.48
C TRP A 252 -6.58 15.66 -8.06
N THR A 253 -5.27 15.40 -8.38
CA THR A 253 -4.18 16.34 -8.08
C THR A 253 -4.21 17.59 -8.95
N ARG A 254 -4.80 17.53 -10.16
CA ARG A 254 -4.75 18.63 -11.13
C ARG A 254 -5.41 19.92 -10.64
N LYS A 255 -6.54 19.77 -9.94
CA LYS A 255 -7.37 20.91 -9.48
C LYS A 255 -7.42 20.96 -7.94
N ALA A 256 -6.45 20.39 -7.25
CA ALA A 256 -6.33 20.48 -5.82
C ALA A 256 -5.44 21.67 -5.43
N ASP A 257 -5.87 22.45 -4.47
CA ASP A 257 -5.09 23.56 -3.89
C ASP A 257 -4.62 23.25 -2.47
N LEU A 258 -5.28 22.29 -1.80
CA LEU A 258 -4.93 21.74 -0.49
C LEU A 258 -5.37 20.28 -0.45
N PHE A 259 -4.53 19.40 0.10
CA PHE A 259 -4.88 18.00 0.35
C PHE A 259 -5.04 17.73 1.84
N VAL A 260 -6.08 16.99 2.22
CA VAL A 260 -6.34 16.61 3.62
C VAL A 260 -6.49 15.10 3.75
N LEU A 261 -5.72 14.51 4.69
CA LEU A 261 -5.85 13.13 5.12
C LEU A 261 -6.39 13.09 6.55
N SER A 262 -7.68 12.79 6.71
CA SER A 262 -8.38 12.76 8.00
C SER A 262 -8.43 11.37 8.65
N SER A 263 -7.59 10.45 8.22
CA SER A 263 -7.66 9.03 8.59
C SER A 263 -7.50 8.79 10.09
N ARG A 264 -8.27 7.84 10.62
CA ARG A 264 -8.16 7.33 11.99
C ARG A 264 -6.95 6.43 12.19
N TYR A 265 -6.60 5.68 11.16
CA TYR A 265 -5.40 4.83 11.12
C TYR A 265 -4.98 4.53 9.68
N GLU A 266 -3.70 4.34 9.48
CA GLU A 266 -3.08 4.01 8.19
C GLU A 266 -2.05 2.87 8.34
N GLY A 267 -1.50 2.40 7.25
CA GLY A 267 -0.27 1.62 7.21
C GLY A 267 0.83 2.46 6.56
N PHE A 268 0.60 2.84 5.31
CA PHE A 268 1.38 3.81 4.55
C PHE A 268 0.42 4.51 3.57
N PRO A 269 0.06 5.78 3.78
CA PRO A 269 -0.96 6.47 3.01
C PRO A 269 -0.43 6.91 1.63
N ASN A 270 -0.54 6.05 0.62
CA ASN A 270 -0.07 6.32 -0.73
C ASN A 270 -0.57 7.66 -1.29
N VAL A 271 -1.86 7.97 -1.05
CA VAL A 271 -2.48 9.21 -1.54
C VAL A 271 -1.87 10.47 -0.91
N LEU A 272 -1.38 10.39 0.34
CA LEU A 272 -0.61 11.48 0.95
C LEU A 272 0.71 11.68 0.22
N GLY A 273 1.43 10.59 -0.05
CA GLY A 273 2.67 10.65 -0.84
C GLY A 273 2.44 11.20 -2.24
N GLU A 274 1.35 10.83 -2.89
CA GLU A 274 0.96 11.35 -4.21
C GLU A 274 0.65 12.85 -4.17
N ALA A 275 -0.04 13.33 -3.13
CA ALA A 275 -0.30 14.74 -2.90
C ALA A 275 1.00 15.53 -2.71
N MET A 276 1.90 15.01 -1.86
CA MET A 276 3.22 15.60 -1.62
C MET A 276 4.06 15.64 -2.91
N ALA A 277 4.05 14.57 -3.69
CA ALA A 277 4.78 14.49 -4.96
C ALA A 277 4.24 15.47 -6.02
N ALA A 278 2.95 15.79 -5.95
CA ALA A 278 2.32 16.82 -6.78
C ALA A 278 2.62 18.26 -6.29
N GLY A 279 3.37 18.42 -5.20
CA GLY A 279 3.67 19.72 -4.59
C GLY A 279 2.44 20.39 -3.96
N LEU A 280 1.46 19.60 -3.51
CA LEU A 280 0.32 20.13 -2.76
C LEU A 280 0.74 20.40 -1.32
N PRO A 281 0.26 21.52 -0.72
CA PRO A 281 0.24 21.61 0.73
C PRO A 281 -0.63 20.49 1.29
N VAL A 282 -0.18 19.85 2.36
CA VAL A 282 -0.85 18.70 2.94
C VAL A 282 -1.13 18.90 4.43
N ILE A 283 -2.33 18.51 4.85
CA ILE A 283 -2.71 18.36 6.25
C ILE A 283 -3.03 16.89 6.48
N ALA A 284 -2.51 16.29 7.54
CA ALA A 284 -2.82 14.91 7.89
C ALA A 284 -3.05 14.75 9.39
N THR A 285 -3.92 13.81 9.76
CA THR A 285 -3.98 13.35 11.14
C THR A 285 -2.71 12.60 11.50
N ARG A 286 -2.16 12.84 12.69
CA ARG A 286 -1.03 12.10 13.26
C ARG A 286 -1.51 10.72 13.78
N CYS A 287 -2.24 10.00 12.93
CA CYS A 287 -2.71 8.66 13.27
C CYS A 287 -1.57 7.64 13.27
N ASP A 288 -1.84 6.47 13.86
CA ASP A 288 -0.87 5.38 13.92
C ASP A 288 -0.43 4.99 12.52
N PHE A 289 0.89 4.93 12.34
CA PHE A 289 1.66 4.54 11.16
C PHE A 289 1.46 5.41 9.91
N GLY A 290 2.57 5.84 9.35
CA GLY A 290 2.66 6.47 8.04
C GLY A 290 2.72 7.99 8.04
N PRO A 291 1.66 8.77 8.37
CA PRO A 291 1.69 10.23 8.17
C PRO A 291 2.84 10.94 8.88
N ALA A 292 3.12 10.61 10.14
CA ALA A 292 4.21 11.21 10.91
C ALA A 292 5.63 10.77 10.47
N GLU A 293 5.74 9.73 9.63
CA GLU A 293 7.01 9.33 9.00
C GLU A 293 7.21 9.97 7.62
N MET A 294 6.17 10.60 7.08
CA MET A 294 6.19 11.27 5.77
C MET A 294 6.24 12.79 5.89
N ILE A 295 5.61 13.35 6.93
CA ILE A 295 5.47 14.79 7.14
C ILE A 295 6.33 15.24 8.32
N ASP A 296 7.18 16.23 8.08
CA ASP A 296 7.79 17.08 9.11
C ASP A 296 6.82 18.23 9.38
N HIS A 297 6.20 18.22 10.59
CA HIS A 297 5.16 19.15 10.97
C HIS A 297 5.63 20.61 10.92
N GLY A 298 4.84 21.45 10.24
CA GLY A 298 5.16 22.89 10.05
C GLY A 298 6.18 23.16 8.94
N HIS A 299 6.87 22.13 8.45
CA HIS A 299 7.85 22.25 7.38
C HIS A 299 7.34 21.67 6.06
N SER A 300 7.04 20.37 6.00
CA SER A 300 6.57 19.70 4.77
C SER A 300 5.07 19.38 4.79
N GLY A 301 4.33 19.85 5.77
CA GLY A 301 2.89 19.68 5.94
C GLY A 301 2.48 19.95 7.38
N LEU A 302 1.17 19.89 7.63
CA LEU A 302 0.63 20.04 8.98
C LEU A 302 0.14 18.68 9.49
N LEU A 303 0.50 18.34 10.74
CA LEU A 303 0.02 17.16 11.46
C LEU A 303 -0.88 17.60 12.61
N VAL A 304 -2.09 17.07 12.67
CA VAL A 304 -3.06 17.33 13.73
C VAL A 304 -3.36 16.06 14.53
N ALA A 305 -3.86 16.19 15.74
CA ALA A 305 -4.28 15.03 16.53
C ALA A 305 -5.39 14.25 15.80
N PRO A 306 -5.36 12.90 15.85
CA PRO A 306 -6.48 12.11 15.33
C PRO A 306 -7.75 12.36 16.17
N GLU A 307 -8.92 12.17 15.56
CA GLU A 307 -10.25 12.40 16.18
C GLU A 307 -10.50 13.84 16.68
N ASP A 308 -9.68 14.81 16.27
CA ASP A 308 -9.82 16.22 16.66
C ASP A 308 -10.25 17.10 15.47
N ALA A 309 -11.56 17.28 15.34
CA ALA A 309 -12.13 18.13 14.30
C ALA A 309 -11.78 19.63 14.49
N ASN A 310 -11.52 20.07 15.73
CA ASN A 310 -11.14 21.46 15.98
C ASN A 310 -9.71 21.72 15.50
N ALA A 311 -8.75 20.87 15.88
CA ALA A 311 -7.38 20.99 15.41
C ALA A 311 -7.30 20.90 13.87
N LEU A 312 -8.09 20.01 13.26
CA LEU A 312 -8.17 19.89 11.81
C LEU A 312 -8.77 21.16 11.16
N SER A 313 -9.80 21.74 11.77
CA SER A 313 -10.43 23.00 11.32
C SER A 313 -9.44 24.16 11.35
N VAL A 314 -8.68 24.30 12.44
CA VAL A 314 -7.64 25.34 12.59
C VAL A 314 -6.59 25.21 11.51
N ALA A 315 -6.05 23.98 11.28
CA ALA A 315 -5.05 23.74 10.25
C ALA A 315 -5.59 24.02 8.82
N ILE A 316 -6.86 23.71 8.56
CA ILE A 316 -7.53 24.07 7.30
C ILE A 316 -7.61 25.59 7.18
N GLN A 317 -8.01 26.31 8.24
CA GLN A 317 -8.14 27.76 8.26
C GLN A 317 -6.78 28.45 8.00
N GLU A 318 -5.73 28.02 8.67
CA GLU A 318 -4.36 28.51 8.43
C GLU A 318 -3.96 28.39 6.97
N CYS A 319 -4.22 27.22 6.37
CA CYS A 319 -3.93 27.01 4.96
C CYS A 319 -4.85 27.81 4.01
N ILE A 320 -6.08 28.13 4.39
CA ILE A 320 -6.99 28.98 3.59
C ILE A 320 -6.50 30.44 3.61
N ASP A 321 -6.11 30.96 4.75
CA ASP A 321 -5.81 32.36 4.95
C ASP A 321 -4.38 32.72 4.48
N ASP A 322 -3.41 31.79 4.62
CA ASP A 322 -2.02 32.05 4.28
C ASP A 322 -1.58 31.32 2.98
N SER A 323 -1.55 32.03 1.87
CA SER A 323 -1.09 31.49 0.58
C SER A 323 0.44 31.26 0.56
N ALA A 324 1.22 32.02 1.30
CA ALA A 324 2.67 31.85 1.40
C ALA A 324 3.00 30.56 2.17
N LEU A 325 2.26 30.28 3.25
CA LEU A 325 2.34 29.02 3.98
C LEU A 325 2.04 27.84 3.03
N ARG A 326 0.94 27.89 2.28
CA ARG A 326 0.62 26.83 1.30
C ARG A 326 1.74 26.60 0.30
N GLY A 327 2.31 27.68 -0.24
CA GLY A 327 3.42 27.61 -1.19
C GLY A 327 4.65 26.93 -0.60
N ARG A 328 5.04 27.33 0.63
CA ARG A 328 6.18 26.76 1.34
C ARG A 328 5.95 25.29 1.67
N LEU A 329 4.82 24.94 2.28
CA LEU A 329 4.49 23.55 2.64
C LEU A 329 4.48 22.64 1.41
N GLY A 330 3.88 23.06 0.30
CA GLY A 330 3.83 22.27 -0.93
C GLY A 330 5.21 22.06 -1.56
N HIS A 331 6.06 23.10 -1.56
CA HIS A 331 7.44 22.98 -2.01
C HIS A 331 8.24 21.97 -1.18
N GLU A 332 8.21 22.09 0.13
CA GLU A 332 8.94 21.19 1.03
C GLU A 332 8.33 19.77 1.04
N ALA A 333 7.01 19.62 0.89
CA ALA A 333 6.36 18.31 0.69
C ALA A 333 6.96 17.58 -0.51
N SER A 334 7.11 18.27 -1.66
CA SER A 334 7.67 17.70 -2.87
C SER A 334 9.14 17.27 -2.74
N ARG A 335 9.88 17.90 -1.85
CA ARG A 335 11.27 17.53 -1.53
C ARG A 335 11.33 16.34 -0.57
N ALA A 336 10.54 16.37 0.50
CA ALA A 336 10.50 15.31 1.51
C ALA A 336 10.10 13.96 0.91
N VAL A 337 9.11 13.95 0.04
CA VAL A 337 8.60 12.71 -0.58
C VAL A 337 9.60 12.02 -1.51
N ARG A 338 10.67 12.68 -1.95
CA ARG A 338 11.75 12.07 -2.75
C ARG A 338 12.44 10.91 -2.03
N ALA A 339 12.38 10.88 -0.69
CA ALA A 339 12.83 9.75 0.10
C ALA A 339 12.12 8.44 -0.25
N PHE A 340 10.91 8.53 -0.80
CA PHE A 340 10.04 7.42 -1.21
C PHE A 340 10.00 7.22 -2.73
N SER A 341 10.94 7.81 -3.48
CA SER A 341 10.96 7.69 -4.95
C SER A 341 11.05 6.22 -5.39
N PRO A 342 10.43 5.84 -6.52
CA PRO A 342 10.46 4.47 -7.02
C PRO A 342 11.88 3.92 -7.13
N GLN A 343 12.82 4.72 -7.65
CA GLN A 343 14.22 4.30 -7.81
C GLN A 343 14.88 3.94 -6.48
N ARG A 344 14.60 4.72 -5.41
CA ARG A 344 15.14 4.46 -4.08
C ARG A 344 14.50 3.21 -3.46
N VAL A 345 13.20 3.09 -3.55
CA VAL A 345 12.46 1.94 -3.00
C VAL A 345 12.82 0.66 -3.73
N MET A 346 12.99 0.69 -5.07
CA MET A 346 13.43 -0.50 -5.82
C MET A 346 14.83 -0.95 -5.41
N ARG A 347 15.78 -0.02 -5.17
CA ARG A 347 17.10 -0.39 -4.64
C ARG A 347 17.01 -1.10 -3.29
N MET A 348 16.16 -0.64 -2.38
CA MET A 348 15.94 -1.31 -1.08
C MET A 348 15.38 -2.74 -1.27
N TRP A 349 14.51 -2.96 -2.26
CA TRP A 349 14.04 -4.29 -2.61
C TRP A 349 15.13 -5.15 -3.26
N ASP A 350 16.02 -4.56 -4.07
CA ASP A 350 17.18 -5.25 -4.64
C ASP A 350 18.15 -5.73 -3.54
N GLU A 351 18.34 -4.93 -2.49
CA GLU A 351 19.14 -5.31 -1.31
C GLU A 351 18.54 -6.53 -0.60
N VAL A 352 17.22 -6.55 -0.39
CA VAL A 352 16.50 -7.71 0.19
C VAL A 352 16.65 -8.94 -0.70
N LEU A 353 16.49 -8.79 -2.01
CA LEU A 353 16.63 -9.87 -2.98
C LEU A 353 18.05 -10.46 -2.91
N SER A 354 19.06 -9.61 -2.94
CA SER A 354 20.48 -10.00 -2.88
C SER A 354 20.82 -10.68 -1.54
N GLU A 355 20.35 -10.13 -0.41
CA GLU A 355 20.57 -10.70 0.93
C GLU A 355 20.00 -12.12 1.03
N VAL A 356 18.86 -12.38 0.42
CA VAL A 356 18.20 -13.69 0.52
C VAL A 356 18.80 -14.70 -0.44
N LEU A 357 19.11 -14.30 -1.68
CA LEU A 357 19.65 -15.21 -2.71
C LEU A 357 21.11 -15.55 -2.46
N SER A 358 21.94 -14.61 -1.98
CA SER A 358 23.35 -14.90 -1.65
C SER A 358 23.51 -15.78 -0.42
N ALA A 359 22.54 -15.79 0.49
CA ALA A 359 22.54 -16.67 1.68
C ALA A 359 21.93 -18.07 1.41
N ALA A 360 21.44 -18.35 0.20
CA ALA A 360 21.01 -19.68 -0.19
C ALA A 360 22.24 -20.52 -0.54
N PRO A 361 22.39 -21.77 -0.02
CA PRO A 361 23.48 -22.64 -0.45
C PRO A 361 23.34 -22.88 -1.96
N VAL A 362 24.41 -22.61 -2.71
CA VAL A 362 24.49 -22.91 -4.14
C VAL A 362 24.34 -24.42 -4.28
N LEU A 363 23.17 -24.89 -4.65
CA LEU A 363 22.98 -26.26 -5.13
C LEU A 363 23.69 -26.34 -6.49
N HIS A 364 24.97 -26.73 -6.47
CA HIS A 364 25.66 -27.13 -7.68
C HIS A 364 24.86 -28.27 -8.33
N HIS A 365 24.14 -27.98 -9.39
CA HIS A 365 23.73 -28.99 -10.33
C HIS A 365 25.03 -29.51 -10.96
N ASN A 366 25.47 -30.71 -10.52
CA ASN A 366 26.50 -31.47 -11.23
C ASN A 366 25.98 -31.65 -12.65
N ILE A 367 26.56 -30.90 -13.57
CA ILE A 367 26.51 -31.22 -15.00
C ILE A 367 27.43 -32.43 -15.11
N THR A 368 26.85 -33.61 -15.16
CA THR A 368 27.56 -34.83 -15.53
C THR A 368 28.05 -34.63 -16.96
N GLU A 369 29.33 -34.37 -17.14
CA GLU A 369 30.00 -34.44 -18.43
C GLU A 369 29.71 -35.81 -19.06
N ALA A 370 28.95 -35.81 -20.13
CA ALA A 370 28.80 -36.98 -20.97
C ALA A 370 30.18 -37.23 -21.62
N LYS A 371 30.81 -38.34 -21.23
CA LYS A 371 32.02 -38.86 -21.91
C LYS A 371 31.63 -39.16 -23.36
N GLU A 372 32.31 -38.52 -24.29
CA GLU A 372 32.30 -38.91 -25.68
C GLU A 372 32.87 -40.33 -25.81
N PRO A 373 32.29 -41.21 -26.65
CA PRO A 373 32.89 -42.48 -26.94
C PRO A 373 34.04 -42.30 -27.96
N THR A 374 35.23 -42.64 -27.53
CA THR A 374 36.36 -42.82 -28.41
C THR A 374 36.12 -44.04 -29.34
N ALA A 375 36.16 -43.84 -30.63
CA ALA A 375 36.52 -44.82 -31.66
C ALA A 375 37.30 -44.14 -32.76
#